data_146f55d0f5709d2cfc72a0320bb40698
#
_entry.id   146f55d0f5709d2cfc72a0320bb40698
#
_cell.length_a   1.000
_cell.length_b   1.000
_cell.length_c   1.000
_cell.angle_alpha   90.00
_cell.angle_beta   90.00
_cell.angle_gamma   90.00
#
_symmetry.space_group_name_H-M   'P 1'
#
loop_
_entity.id
_entity.type
_entity.pdbx_description
1 polymer ?
#
loop_
_entity_poly.entity_id
_entity_poly.type
_entity_poly.pdbx_seq_one_letter_code
_entity_poly.pdbx_strand_id
1 'polypeptide(L)'
;AALADKMWDNLPDFLENSQENILPMIDTSGSMFGEPLAIAISLGMYLAERSKGEFNDMFLTFDESPQLVKIEGDNVQDRLSNISQAEWGMNTDFEKAYMHILNVAKKHNVVPDSMPSMLLVLSDMQFDDSQRNMPHFNHMKEEYEKAGYKLPKIVFWNLDSHYGTPAKCSDDSVAMVSGYSPSIMKAILNAEEFNPLSIMMEALEPIELDYTNLPDEFEYEMENN
;
A
#
# COMPACT_ATOMS: atom_id res chain seq x y z
N ALA A 1 -13.98 23.70 -1.54
CA ALA A 1 -14.24 22.59 -2.51
C ALA A 1 -13.45 22.86 -3.79
N ALA A 2 -13.84 23.79 -4.68
CA ALA A 2 -13.26 23.97 -6.02
C ALA A 2 -11.70 24.10 -6.10
N LEU A 3 -11.02 24.64 -5.08
CA LEU A 3 -9.56 24.72 -5.06
C LEU A 3 -8.94 23.36 -4.70
N ALA A 4 -9.51 22.69 -3.71
CA ALA A 4 -9.04 21.36 -3.29
C ALA A 4 -9.20 20.36 -4.45
N ASP A 5 -10.32 20.39 -5.15
CA ASP A 5 -10.58 19.55 -6.32
C ASP A 5 -9.53 19.77 -7.41
N LYS A 6 -9.25 21.04 -7.76
CA LYS A 6 -8.22 21.38 -8.74
C LYS A 6 -6.81 20.94 -8.30
N MET A 7 -6.49 21.05 -7.02
CA MET A 7 -5.20 20.58 -6.52
C MET A 7 -5.10 19.06 -6.59
N TRP A 8 -6.17 18.37 -6.27
CA TRP A 8 -6.26 16.92 -6.35
C TRP A 8 -6.13 16.40 -7.77
N ASP A 9 -6.87 17.00 -8.71
CA ASP A 9 -6.88 16.65 -10.13
C ASP A 9 -5.52 16.91 -10.81
N ASN A 10 -4.72 17.85 -10.27
CA ASN A 10 -3.39 18.17 -10.78
C ASN A 10 -2.26 17.36 -10.11
N LEU A 11 -2.57 16.45 -9.19
CA LEU A 11 -1.56 15.53 -8.66
C LEU A 11 -1.00 14.65 -9.78
N PRO A 12 0.32 14.43 -9.83
CA PRO A 12 0.92 13.53 -10.82
C PRO A 12 0.34 12.12 -10.65
N ASP A 13 0.11 11.43 -11.76
CA ASP A 13 -0.31 10.03 -11.73
C ASP A 13 0.93 9.13 -11.68
N PHE A 14 1.25 8.65 -10.49
CA PHE A 14 2.36 7.71 -10.29
C PHE A 14 2.05 6.29 -10.79
N LEU A 15 0.77 5.96 -11.05
CA LEU A 15 0.33 4.66 -11.54
C LEU A 15 0.21 4.61 -13.07
N GLU A 16 0.37 5.73 -13.78
CA GLU A 16 0.15 5.83 -15.23
C GLU A 16 0.88 4.72 -16.01
N ASN A 17 2.15 4.50 -15.68
CA ASN A 17 3.01 3.52 -16.33
C ASN A 17 3.16 2.21 -15.52
N SER A 18 2.49 2.09 -14.37
CA SER A 18 2.54 0.89 -13.55
C SER A 18 1.66 -0.23 -14.11
N GLN A 19 2.12 -1.46 -13.97
CA GLN A 19 1.34 -2.68 -14.24
C GLN A 19 0.60 -3.16 -12.99
N GLU A 20 0.79 -2.50 -11.85
CA GLU A 20 0.20 -2.91 -10.59
C GLU A 20 -1.24 -2.39 -10.46
N ASN A 21 -2.14 -3.29 -10.08
CA ASN A 21 -3.50 -2.97 -9.65
C ASN A 21 -3.51 -2.96 -8.12
N ILE A 22 -3.54 -1.78 -7.52
CA ILE A 22 -3.42 -1.63 -6.08
C ILE A 22 -4.80 -1.56 -5.44
N LEU A 23 -5.01 -2.40 -4.43
CA LEU A 23 -6.15 -2.27 -3.53
C LEU A 23 -5.64 -1.77 -2.17
N PRO A 24 -5.94 -0.53 -1.76
CA PRO A 24 -5.52 -0.02 -0.46
C PRO A 24 -6.38 -0.61 0.66
N MET A 25 -5.74 -0.90 1.79
CA MET A 25 -6.36 -1.17 3.07
C MET A 25 -5.95 -0.07 4.03
N ILE A 26 -6.93 0.65 4.58
CA ILE A 26 -6.70 1.84 5.40
C ILE A 26 -6.92 1.50 6.87
N ASP A 27 -5.87 1.65 7.66
CA ASP A 27 -5.94 1.53 9.12
C ASP A 27 -6.50 2.82 9.73
N THR A 28 -7.55 2.66 10.51
CA THR A 28 -8.22 3.75 11.23
C THR A 28 -8.30 3.48 12.73
N SER A 29 -7.46 2.58 13.23
CA SER A 29 -7.31 2.33 14.66
C SER A 29 -6.99 3.61 15.43
N GLY A 30 -7.24 3.61 16.74
CA GLY A 30 -7.08 4.82 17.56
C GLY A 30 -5.66 5.37 17.59
N SER A 31 -4.64 4.55 17.38
CA SER A 31 -3.24 4.95 17.28
C SER A 31 -2.95 5.83 16.07
N MET A 32 -3.71 5.64 14.98
CA MET A 32 -3.60 6.43 13.74
C MET A 32 -4.11 7.87 13.87
N PHE A 33 -4.75 8.24 15.00
CA PHE A 33 -5.40 9.53 15.13
C PHE A 33 -4.43 10.70 14.88
N GLY A 34 -4.87 11.65 14.06
CA GLY A 34 -4.10 12.82 13.68
C GLY A 34 -3.50 12.74 12.28
N GLU A 35 -2.22 13.08 12.16
CA GLU A 35 -1.52 13.13 10.86
C GLU A 35 -1.44 11.77 10.15
N PRO A 36 -1.11 10.63 10.82
CA PRO A 36 -1.06 9.33 10.16
C PRO A 36 -2.38 8.95 9.49
N LEU A 37 -3.51 9.17 10.16
CA LEU A 37 -4.84 8.89 9.61
C LEU A 37 -5.16 9.75 8.38
N ALA A 38 -4.84 11.06 8.45
CA ALA A 38 -5.06 11.96 7.33
C ALA A 38 -4.25 11.53 6.08
N ILE A 39 -3.02 11.09 6.29
CA ILE A 39 -2.15 10.58 5.24
C ILE A 39 -2.69 9.26 4.70
N ALA A 40 -3.07 8.32 5.57
CA ALA A 40 -3.61 7.02 5.17
C ALA A 40 -4.86 7.16 4.30
N ILE A 41 -5.81 8.00 4.70
CA ILE A 41 -7.04 8.26 3.95
C ILE A 41 -6.72 8.94 2.60
N SER A 42 -5.87 9.97 2.60
CA SER A 42 -5.53 10.69 1.38
C SER A 42 -4.77 9.81 0.39
N LEU A 43 -3.81 9.05 0.87
CA LEU A 43 -3.01 8.13 0.05
C LEU A 43 -3.86 6.96 -0.45
N GLY A 44 -4.70 6.39 0.42
CA GLY A 44 -5.63 5.32 0.05
C GLY A 44 -6.61 5.76 -1.03
N MET A 45 -7.22 6.96 -0.88
CA MET A 45 -8.10 7.54 -1.89
C MET A 45 -7.35 7.78 -3.21
N TYR A 46 -6.15 8.37 -3.15
CA TYR A 46 -5.31 8.61 -4.33
C TYR A 46 -5.03 7.32 -5.11
N LEU A 47 -4.65 6.26 -4.41
CA LEU A 47 -4.31 4.96 -5.01
C LEU A 47 -5.55 4.26 -5.57
N ALA A 48 -6.65 4.25 -4.83
CA ALA A 48 -7.90 3.64 -5.27
C ALA A 48 -8.42 4.25 -6.57
N GLU A 49 -8.42 5.58 -6.68
CA GLU A 49 -8.90 6.31 -7.86
C GLU A 49 -8.03 6.11 -9.11
N ARG A 50 -6.74 5.84 -8.93
CA ARG A 50 -5.77 5.67 -10.03
C ARG A 50 -5.43 4.22 -10.32
N SER A 51 -5.90 3.31 -9.50
CA SER A 51 -5.77 1.88 -9.74
C SER A 51 -6.63 1.47 -10.95
N LYS A 52 -6.31 0.33 -11.53
CA LYS A 52 -6.99 -0.21 -12.71
C LYS A 52 -7.79 -1.46 -12.31
N GLY A 53 -8.64 -1.94 -13.23
CA GLY A 53 -9.40 -3.17 -13.05
C GLY A 53 -10.73 -2.98 -12.35
N GLU A 54 -11.33 -4.08 -11.91
CA GLU A 54 -12.69 -4.11 -11.34
C GLU A 54 -12.76 -3.60 -9.90
N PHE A 55 -11.61 -3.42 -9.25
CA PHE A 55 -11.47 -2.89 -7.89
C PHE A 55 -11.07 -1.42 -7.85
N ASN A 56 -11.15 -0.72 -8.99
CA ASN A 56 -10.96 0.73 -9.08
C ASN A 56 -11.98 1.46 -8.17
N ASP A 57 -11.56 2.57 -7.58
CA ASP A 57 -12.34 3.36 -6.62
C ASP A 57 -12.77 2.57 -5.36
N MET A 58 -12.06 1.51 -5.01
CA MET A 58 -12.38 0.71 -3.84
C MET A 58 -11.22 0.67 -2.85
N PHE A 59 -11.56 0.49 -1.58
CA PHE A 59 -10.59 0.20 -0.52
C PHE A 59 -11.15 -0.85 0.44
N LEU A 60 -10.26 -1.49 1.20
CA LEU A 60 -10.63 -2.39 2.29
C LEU A 60 -10.57 -1.64 3.61
N THR A 61 -11.56 -1.88 4.46
CA THR A 61 -11.52 -1.44 5.85
C THR A 61 -10.56 -2.30 6.66
N PHE A 62 -9.91 -1.69 7.64
CA PHE A 62 -9.09 -2.36 8.62
C PHE A 62 -9.97 -2.82 9.79
N ASP A 63 -10.47 -4.06 9.72
CA ASP A 63 -11.46 -4.60 10.63
C ASP A 63 -11.29 -6.12 10.78
N GLU A 64 -11.80 -6.72 11.87
CA GLU A 64 -11.90 -8.18 12.03
C GLU A 64 -12.76 -8.86 10.95
N SER A 65 -13.63 -8.09 10.32
CA SER A 65 -14.46 -8.49 9.18
C SER A 65 -14.31 -7.47 8.06
N PRO A 66 -13.16 -7.46 7.34
CA PRO A 66 -12.86 -6.45 6.34
C PRO A 66 -13.96 -6.31 5.29
N GLN A 67 -14.33 -5.07 5.00
CA GLN A 67 -15.32 -4.74 3.98
C GLN A 67 -14.66 -4.06 2.80
N LEU A 68 -15.10 -4.41 1.60
CA LEU A 68 -14.74 -3.70 0.39
C LEU A 68 -15.72 -2.54 0.19
N VAL A 69 -15.20 -1.33 0.27
CA VAL A 69 -16.00 -0.10 0.21
C VAL A 69 -15.64 0.66 -1.07
N LYS A 70 -16.68 1.09 -1.80
CA LYS A 70 -16.50 1.95 -2.97
C LYS A 70 -16.43 3.40 -2.53
N ILE A 71 -15.46 4.14 -3.08
CA ILE A 71 -15.33 5.58 -2.87
C ILE A 71 -16.31 6.30 -3.79
N GLU A 72 -17.24 7.04 -3.21
CA GLU A 72 -18.29 7.76 -3.94
C GLU A 72 -18.29 9.24 -3.54
N GLY A 73 -18.54 10.12 -4.52
CA GLY A 73 -18.66 11.57 -4.33
C GLY A 73 -18.21 12.37 -5.54
N ASP A 74 -18.86 13.53 -5.73
CA ASP A 74 -18.65 14.41 -6.89
C ASP A 74 -17.39 15.29 -6.74
N ASN A 75 -16.84 15.40 -5.54
CA ASN A 75 -15.67 16.20 -5.21
C ASN A 75 -14.86 15.56 -4.09
N VAL A 76 -13.64 16.06 -3.86
CA VAL A 76 -12.72 15.53 -2.82
C VAL A 76 -13.37 15.46 -1.44
N GLN A 77 -14.16 16.48 -1.05
CA GLN A 77 -14.78 16.53 0.26
C GLN A 77 -15.87 15.45 0.41
N ASP A 78 -16.67 15.23 -0.62
CA ASP A 78 -17.71 14.18 -0.60
C ASP A 78 -17.09 12.80 -0.52
N ARG A 79 -16.00 12.54 -1.28
CA ARG A 79 -15.26 11.29 -1.24
C ARG A 79 -14.62 11.04 0.14
N LEU A 80 -13.98 12.05 0.74
CA LEU A 80 -13.45 11.97 2.10
C LEU A 80 -14.56 11.69 3.13
N SER A 81 -15.72 12.32 2.96
CA SER A 81 -16.88 12.09 3.81
C SER A 81 -17.42 10.67 3.65
N ASN A 82 -17.45 10.13 2.44
CA ASN A 82 -17.86 8.77 2.15
C ASN A 82 -16.88 7.77 2.82
N ILE A 83 -15.58 7.95 2.68
CA ILE A 83 -14.57 7.12 3.35
C ILE A 83 -14.76 7.17 4.87
N SER A 84 -14.92 8.36 5.45
CA SER A 84 -15.04 8.52 6.91
C SER A 84 -16.33 7.92 7.51
N GLN A 85 -17.32 7.58 6.69
CA GLN A 85 -18.57 6.92 7.11
C GLN A 85 -18.47 5.39 7.05
N ALA A 86 -17.41 4.83 6.52
CA ALA A 86 -17.20 3.38 6.53
C ALA A 86 -17.15 2.86 7.97
N GLU A 87 -17.51 1.61 8.17
CA GLU A 87 -17.38 0.96 9.47
C GLU A 87 -15.88 0.65 9.70
N TRP A 88 -15.36 1.13 10.82
CA TRP A 88 -13.95 1.01 11.16
C TRP A 88 -13.77 0.16 12.40
N GLY A 89 -12.88 -0.85 12.31
CA GLY A 89 -12.48 -1.70 13.42
C GLY A 89 -11.15 -1.27 14.08
N MET A 90 -10.77 -2.04 15.09
CA MET A 90 -9.50 -1.81 15.81
C MET A 90 -8.43 -2.85 15.45
N ASN A 91 -8.85 -3.97 14.88
CA ASN A 91 -7.99 -5.12 14.54
C ASN A 91 -8.35 -5.62 13.16
N THR A 92 -7.40 -6.21 12.43
CA THR A 92 -7.67 -6.78 11.12
C THR A 92 -7.30 -8.24 11.02
N ASP A 93 -8.11 -8.99 10.26
CA ASP A 93 -7.83 -10.36 9.87
C ASP A 93 -7.47 -10.39 8.38
N PHE A 94 -6.18 -10.48 8.09
CA PHE A 94 -5.68 -10.47 6.70
C PHE A 94 -6.15 -11.69 5.90
N GLU A 95 -6.31 -12.85 6.53
CA GLU A 95 -6.84 -14.03 5.84
C GLU A 95 -8.27 -13.78 5.38
N LYS A 96 -9.11 -13.23 6.26
CA LYS A 96 -10.47 -12.83 5.87
C LYS A 96 -10.49 -11.75 4.79
N ALA A 97 -9.56 -10.79 4.84
CA ALA A 97 -9.44 -9.76 3.80
C ALA A 97 -9.18 -10.39 2.42
N TYR A 98 -8.20 -11.28 2.33
CA TYR A 98 -7.91 -12.00 1.09
C TYR A 98 -9.07 -12.88 0.62
N MET A 99 -9.69 -13.61 1.54
CA MET A 99 -10.86 -14.43 1.21
C MET A 99 -12.06 -13.60 0.79
N HIS A 100 -12.23 -12.39 1.36
CA HIS A 100 -13.28 -11.47 0.92
C HIS A 100 -13.05 -11.00 -0.51
N ILE A 101 -11.83 -10.57 -0.87
CA ILE A 101 -11.46 -10.20 -2.24
C ILE A 101 -11.76 -11.36 -3.21
N LEU A 102 -11.30 -12.57 -2.86
CA LEU A 102 -11.52 -13.76 -3.68
C LEU A 102 -13.01 -14.06 -3.90
N ASN A 103 -13.81 -13.97 -2.83
CA ASN A 103 -15.24 -14.23 -2.89
C ASN A 103 -15.97 -13.20 -3.76
N VAL A 104 -15.60 -11.93 -3.66
CA VAL A 104 -16.13 -10.86 -4.51
C VAL A 104 -15.76 -11.13 -5.98
N ALA A 105 -14.51 -11.45 -6.25
CA ALA A 105 -14.05 -11.77 -7.58
C ALA A 105 -14.79 -12.96 -8.21
N LYS A 106 -14.98 -14.03 -7.46
CA LYS A 106 -15.75 -15.21 -7.91
C LYS A 106 -17.22 -14.87 -8.15
N LYS A 107 -17.83 -14.11 -7.25
CA LYS A 107 -19.24 -13.70 -7.36
C LYS A 107 -19.51 -12.86 -8.61
N HIS A 108 -18.57 -11.99 -8.97
CA HIS A 108 -18.71 -11.08 -10.10
C HIS A 108 -18.02 -11.57 -11.38
N ASN A 109 -17.42 -12.78 -11.35
CA ASN A 109 -16.66 -13.38 -12.47
C ASN A 109 -15.58 -12.42 -12.98
N VAL A 110 -14.84 -11.79 -12.08
CA VAL A 110 -13.75 -10.87 -12.42
C VAL A 110 -12.69 -11.61 -13.22
N VAL A 111 -12.23 -11.01 -14.30
CA VAL A 111 -11.14 -11.62 -15.10
C VAL A 111 -9.80 -11.53 -14.35
N PRO A 112 -8.90 -12.53 -14.47
CA PRO A 112 -7.65 -12.56 -13.71
C PRO A 112 -6.80 -11.28 -13.82
N ASP A 113 -6.74 -10.67 -14.98
CA ASP A 113 -5.95 -9.44 -15.23
C ASP A 113 -6.57 -8.17 -14.60
N SER A 114 -7.84 -8.24 -14.17
CA SER A 114 -8.53 -7.16 -13.47
C SER A 114 -8.51 -7.32 -11.93
N MET A 115 -7.86 -8.38 -11.45
CA MET A 115 -7.67 -8.58 -10.01
C MET A 115 -6.63 -7.60 -9.44
N PRO A 116 -6.72 -7.26 -8.15
CA PRO A 116 -5.62 -6.60 -7.49
C PRO A 116 -4.36 -7.45 -7.58
N SER A 117 -3.25 -6.83 -7.97
CA SER A 117 -1.92 -7.47 -7.92
C SER A 117 -1.24 -7.22 -6.57
N MET A 118 -1.68 -6.16 -5.87
CA MET A 118 -1.10 -5.71 -4.61
C MET A 118 -2.18 -5.25 -3.63
N LEU A 119 -2.11 -5.75 -2.40
CA LEU A 119 -2.80 -5.20 -1.24
C LEU A 119 -1.83 -4.28 -0.50
N LEU A 120 -2.13 -2.98 -0.45
CA LEU A 120 -1.29 -1.99 0.22
C LEU A 120 -1.93 -1.58 1.55
N VAL A 121 -1.30 -1.98 2.64
CA VAL A 121 -1.76 -1.71 4.01
C VAL A 121 -1.14 -0.41 4.51
N LEU A 122 -1.96 0.60 4.74
CA LEU A 122 -1.58 1.93 5.23
C LEU A 122 -1.86 1.98 6.74
N SER A 123 -0.82 1.85 7.57
CA SER A 123 -0.94 1.67 9.03
C SER A 123 0.27 2.26 9.76
N ASP A 124 0.14 2.49 11.06
CA ASP A 124 1.26 2.79 11.96
C ASP A 124 1.95 1.51 12.48
N MET A 125 1.53 0.35 12.00
CA MET A 125 2.08 -0.98 12.33
C MET A 125 1.97 -1.37 13.81
N GLN A 126 1.07 -0.74 14.57
CA GLN A 126 0.78 -1.11 15.95
C GLN A 126 -0.22 -2.26 16.02
N PHE A 127 0.19 -3.43 15.51
CA PHE A 127 -0.65 -4.64 15.55
C PHE A 127 -0.52 -5.35 16.88
N ASP A 128 -1.63 -5.89 17.37
CA ASP A 128 -1.64 -6.78 18.52
C ASP A 128 -0.82 -8.05 18.28
N ASP A 129 -0.30 -8.68 19.34
CA ASP A 129 0.51 -9.91 19.24
C ASP A 129 -0.23 -11.06 18.53
N SER A 130 -1.56 -11.09 18.57
CA SER A 130 -2.39 -12.04 17.84
C SER A 130 -2.36 -11.83 16.32
N GLN A 131 -2.08 -10.61 15.86
CA GLN A 131 -2.01 -10.22 14.45
C GLN A 131 -0.59 -10.38 13.86
N ARG A 132 0.43 -10.53 14.72
CA ARG A 132 1.80 -10.83 14.28
C ARG A 132 1.96 -12.23 13.70
N ASN A 133 0.96 -13.09 13.86
CA ASN A 133 0.88 -14.33 13.11
C ASN A 133 0.50 -13.98 11.67
N MET A 134 1.54 -13.84 10.83
CA MET A 134 1.37 -13.70 9.39
C MET A 134 0.39 -14.77 8.91
N PRO A 135 -0.59 -14.39 8.09
CA PRO A 135 -1.60 -15.32 7.61
C PRO A 135 -0.95 -16.55 6.98
N HIS A 136 -1.65 -17.67 6.98
CA HIS A 136 -1.20 -18.88 6.30
C HIS A 136 -1.20 -18.65 4.78
N PHE A 137 -0.20 -17.88 4.28
CA PHE A 137 -0.07 -17.52 2.87
C PHE A 137 -0.21 -18.72 1.96
N ASN A 138 0.33 -19.88 2.35
CA ASN A 138 0.21 -21.09 1.56
C ASN A 138 -1.25 -21.52 1.35
N HIS A 139 -2.07 -21.44 2.39
CA HIS A 139 -3.50 -21.78 2.27
C HIS A 139 -4.24 -20.79 1.35
N MET A 140 -4.02 -19.50 1.54
CA MET A 140 -4.63 -18.48 0.68
C MET A 140 -4.18 -18.62 -0.76
N LYS A 141 -2.89 -18.88 -0.99
CA LYS A 141 -2.33 -19.10 -2.33
C LYS A 141 -3.02 -20.27 -3.03
N GLU A 142 -3.18 -21.40 -2.34
CA GLU A 142 -3.90 -22.56 -2.87
C GLU A 142 -5.37 -22.22 -3.25
N GLU A 143 -6.08 -21.47 -2.41
CA GLU A 143 -7.48 -21.09 -2.67
C GLU A 143 -7.61 -20.15 -3.88
N TYR A 144 -6.68 -19.20 -4.03
CA TYR A 144 -6.61 -18.32 -5.21
C TYR A 144 -6.28 -19.11 -6.48
N GLU A 145 -5.28 -19.99 -6.44
CA GLU A 145 -4.88 -20.84 -7.56
C GLU A 145 -6.02 -21.80 -8.00
N LYS A 146 -6.72 -22.42 -7.07
CA LYS A 146 -7.92 -23.24 -7.34
C LYS A 146 -9.02 -22.46 -8.06
N ALA A 147 -9.13 -21.16 -7.77
CA ALA A 147 -10.09 -20.29 -8.42
C ALA A 147 -9.58 -19.67 -9.73
N GLY A 148 -8.34 -19.93 -10.14
CA GLY A 148 -7.73 -19.40 -11.35
C GLY A 148 -7.17 -17.99 -11.22
N TYR A 149 -6.92 -17.53 -9.98
CA TYR A 149 -6.36 -16.21 -9.68
C TYR A 149 -4.96 -16.32 -9.08
N LYS A 150 -4.21 -15.20 -9.16
CA LYS A 150 -2.97 -15.03 -8.41
C LYS A 150 -3.29 -14.37 -7.06
N LEU A 151 -2.62 -14.81 -6.00
CA LEU A 151 -2.68 -14.12 -4.72
C LEU A 151 -2.02 -12.74 -4.85
N PRO A 152 -2.69 -11.63 -4.48
CA PRO A 152 -2.06 -10.32 -4.44
C PRO A 152 -0.86 -10.30 -3.49
N LYS A 153 0.19 -9.57 -3.87
CA LYS A 153 1.30 -9.25 -2.96
C LYS A 153 0.77 -8.39 -1.81
N ILE A 154 1.42 -8.42 -0.65
CA ILE A 154 1.09 -7.50 0.44
C ILE A 154 2.26 -6.57 0.72
N VAL A 155 1.98 -5.28 0.76
CA VAL A 155 2.92 -4.24 1.17
C VAL A 155 2.38 -3.54 2.38
N PHE A 156 3.17 -3.50 3.43
CA PHE A 156 2.89 -2.72 4.61
C PHE A 156 3.61 -1.37 4.50
N TRP A 157 2.85 -0.29 4.52
CA TRP A 157 3.40 1.05 4.54
C TRP A 157 3.21 1.67 5.93
N ASN A 158 4.31 1.74 6.68
CA ASN A 158 4.33 2.36 8.01
C ASN A 158 4.29 3.89 7.88
N LEU A 159 3.20 4.47 8.36
CA LEU A 159 2.93 5.90 8.35
C LEU A 159 3.28 6.60 9.68
N ASP A 160 3.80 5.87 10.67
CA ASP A 160 4.35 6.43 11.88
C ASP A 160 5.78 5.93 12.10
N SER A 161 6.77 6.81 11.92
CA SER A 161 8.18 6.47 12.04
C SER A 161 8.64 6.21 13.49
N HIS A 162 7.78 6.41 14.48
CA HIS A 162 8.16 6.37 15.89
C HIS A 162 8.09 4.97 16.50
N TYR A 163 7.32 4.06 15.93
CA TYR A 163 7.13 2.71 16.48
C TYR A 163 7.03 1.66 15.35
N GLY A 164 7.74 0.58 15.53
CA GLY A 164 7.56 -0.63 14.74
C GLY A 164 8.87 -1.31 14.37
N THR A 165 9.14 -2.44 15.00
CA THR A 165 10.08 -3.42 14.45
C THR A 165 9.40 -4.06 13.25
N PRO A 166 10.04 -4.05 12.07
CA PRO A 166 9.52 -4.76 10.91
C PRO A 166 9.22 -6.22 11.27
N ALA A 167 8.05 -6.71 10.89
CA ALA A 167 7.81 -8.14 10.92
C ALA A 167 8.89 -8.81 10.07
N LYS A 168 9.44 -9.95 10.51
CA LYS A 168 10.40 -10.70 9.71
C LYS A 168 9.66 -11.26 8.51
N CYS A 169 9.83 -10.63 7.35
CA CYS A 169 9.32 -11.16 6.09
C CYS A 169 10.33 -12.17 5.55
N SER A 170 9.94 -13.43 5.52
CA SER A 170 10.68 -14.51 4.87
C SER A 170 10.04 -14.94 3.55
N ASP A 171 9.03 -14.22 3.08
CA ASP A 171 8.27 -14.53 1.86
C ASP A 171 8.43 -13.38 0.85
N ASP A 172 8.77 -13.73 -0.39
CA ASP A 172 8.93 -12.78 -1.51
C ASP A 172 7.63 -12.03 -1.87
N SER A 173 6.51 -12.43 -1.28
CA SER A 173 5.20 -11.81 -1.50
C SER A 173 4.90 -10.69 -0.49
N VAL A 174 5.80 -10.39 0.43
CA VAL A 174 5.58 -9.43 1.52
C VAL A 174 6.71 -8.40 1.56
N ALA A 175 6.37 -7.12 1.54
CA ALA A 175 7.33 -6.04 1.74
C ALA A 175 6.85 -5.05 2.79
N MET A 176 7.80 -4.32 3.37
CA MET A 176 7.56 -3.23 4.29
C MET A 176 8.32 -1.99 3.86
N VAL A 177 7.65 -0.87 3.92
CA VAL A 177 8.24 0.45 3.70
C VAL A 177 7.81 1.39 4.82
N SER A 178 8.59 2.42 5.08
CA SER A 178 8.30 3.43 6.11
C SER A 178 8.61 4.82 5.62
N GLY A 179 7.84 5.80 6.07
CA GLY A 179 8.04 7.21 5.78
C GLY A 179 6.98 7.80 4.85
N TYR A 180 7.12 9.10 4.55
CA TYR A 180 6.10 9.89 3.83
C TYR A 180 6.57 10.38 2.45
N SER A 181 7.69 9.85 1.95
CA SER A 181 8.25 10.33 0.68
C SER A 181 7.50 9.79 -0.53
N PRO A 182 7.14 10.63 -1.51
CA PRO A 182 6.63 10.17 -2.81
C PRO A 182 7.56 9.21 -3.56
N SER A 183 8.87 9.25 -3.26
CA SER A 183 9.84 8.32 -3.84
C SER A 183 9.62 6.88 -3.39
N ILE A 184 9.09 6.68 -2.17
CA ILE A 184 8.72 5.34 -1.68
C ILE A 184 7.62 4.73 -2.56
N MET A 185 6.61 5.51 -2.91
CA MET A 185 5.55 5.05 -3.82
C MET A 185 6.13 4.64 -5.18
N LYS A 186 6.99 5.48 -5.76
CA LYS A 186 7.65 5.16 -7.04
C LYS A 186 8.47 3.88 -6.94
N ALA A 187 9.21 3.71 -5.85
CA ALA A 187 10.01 2.51 -5.63
C ALA A 187 9.14 1.23 -5.51
N ILE A 188 8.00 1.31 -4.81
CA ILE A 188 7.05 0.18 -4.71
C ILE A 188 6.49 -0.19 -6.10
N LEU A 189 6.16 0.83 -6.92
CA LEU A 189 5.51 0.63 -8.21
C LEU A 189 6.46 0.15 -9.31
N ASN A 190 7.74 0.50 -9.23
CA ASN A 190 8.73 0.26 -10.29
C ASN A 190 9.69 -0.90 -9.97
N ALA A 191 9.70 -1.41 -8.73
CA ALA A 191 10.60 -2.50 -8.37
C ALA A 191 10.39 -3.74 -9.26
N GLU A 192 11.41 -4.11 -10.02
CA GLU A 192 11.39 -5.29 -10.91
C GLU A 192 11.20 -6.57 -10.11
N GLU A 193 11.87 -6.67 -8.96
CA GLU A 193 11.70 -7.71 -7.98
C GLU A 193 11.06 -7.12 -6.71
N PHE A 194 10.01 -7.75 -6.24
CA PHE A 194 9.30 -7.30 -5.06
C PHE A 194 10.00 -7.78 -3.78
N ASN A 195 11.13 -7.15 -3.46
CA ASN A 195 11.88 -7.39 -2.24
C ASN A 195 12.43 -6.08 -1.65
N PRO A 196 12.78 -6.04 -0.36
CA PRO A 196 13.23 -4.82 0.30
C PRO A 196 14.46 -4.16 -0.34
N LEU A 197 15.37 -4.96 -0.89
CA LEU A 197 16.59 -4.46 -1.53
C LEU A 197 16.27 -3.74 -2.84
N SER A 198 15.43 -4.34 -3.70
CA SER A 198 15.05 -3.73 -4.98
C SER A 198 14.27 -2.43 -4.77
N ILE A 199 13.35 -2.40 -3.80
CA ILE A 199 12.61 -1.18 -3.44
C ILE A 199 13.57 -0.09 -2.93
N MET A 200 14.58 -0.45 -2.14
CA MET A 200 15.60 0.47 -1.66
C MET A 200 16.46 1.00 -2.82
N MET A 201 16.89 0.14 -3.72
CA MET A 201 17.71 0.54 -4.89
C MET A 201 16.95 1.49 -5.80
N GLU A 202 15.69 1.23 -6.12
CA GLU A 202 14.81 2.13 -6.88
C GLU A 202 14.64 3.50 -6.20
N ALA A 203 14.53 3.52 -4.86
CA ALA A 203 14.45 4.77 -4.12
C ALA A 203 15.76 5.59 -4.15
N LEU A 204 16.89 4.93 -4.31
CA LEU A 204 18.21 5.56 -4.33
C LEU A 204 18.67 5.95 -5.74
N GLU A 205 18.21 5.27 -6.79
CA GLU A 205 18.64 5.49 -8.18
C GLU A 205 18.51 6.95 -8.65
N PRO A 206 17.43 7.71 -8.28
CA PRO A 206 17.31 9.11 -8.67
C PRO A 206 18.23 10.06 -7.91
N ILE A 207 18.99 9.58 -6.93
CA ILE A 207 19.88 10.40 -6.10
C ILE A 207 21.23 10.51 -6.81
N GLU A 208 21.42 11.58 -7.59
CA GLU A 208 22.74 11.96 -8.05
C GLU A 208 23.56 12.47 -6.85
N LEU A 209 24.53 11.68 -6.44
CA LEU A 209 25.49 12.11 -5.43
C LEU A 209 26.49 13.07 -6.08
N ASP A 210 26.43 14.34 -5.69
CA ASP A 210 27.42 15.35 -6.09
C ASP A 210 28.68 15.20 -5.24
N TYR A 211 29.67 14.51 -5.78
CA TYR A 211 30.97 14.32 -5.12
C TYR A 211 31.92 15.50 -5.24
N THR A 212 31.54 16.59 -5.95
CA THR A 212 32.43 17.71 -6.25
C THR A 212 32.79 18.57 -5.03
N ASN A 213 32.07 18.40 -3.93
CA ASN A 213 32.24 19.14 -2.67
C ASN A 213 32.63 18.25 -1.47
N LEU A 214 33.13 17.05 -1.71
CA LEU A 214 33.67 16.23 -0.64
C LEU A 214 34.96 16.86 -0.08
N PRO A 215 35.13 16.90 1.25
CA PRO A 215 36.42 17.27 1.83
C PRO A 215 37.53 16.34 1.32
N ASP A 216 38.73 16.90 1.08
CA ASP A 216 39.93 16.20 0.53
C ASP A 216 40.28 14.90 1.34
N GLU A 217 39.79 14.77 2.57
CA GLU A 217 39.99 13.59 3.41
C GLU A 217 39.26 12.35 2.88
N PHE A 218 38.21 12.49 2.04
CA PHE A 218 37.46 11.38 1.45
C PHE A 218 38.05 10.82 0.16
N GLU A 219 38.87 11.60 -0.56
CA GLU A 219 39.58 11.13 -1.77
C GLU A 219 40.62 10.03 -1.43
N TYR A 220 41.17 10.04 -0.24
CA TYR A 220 42.25 9.13 0.17
C TYR A 220 41.80 7.69 0.46
N GLU A 221 40.51 7.47 0.77
CA GLU A 221 39.98 6.13 1.05
C GLU A 221 39.48 5.40 -0.20
N MET A 222 39.16 6.13 -1.27
CA MET A 222 38.64 5.53 -2.52
C MET A 222 39.72 5.01 -3.45
N GLU A 223 40.96 5.54 -3.37
CA GLU A 223 42.09 5.09 -4.19
C GLU A 223 42.82 3.85 -3.62
N ASN A 224 42.47 3.40 -2.38
CA ASN A 224 43.16 2.32 -1.69
C ASN A 224 42.33 1.08 -1.42
N ASN A 225 41.12 0.98 -1.98
CA ASN A 225 40.23 -0.21 -1.97
C ASN A 225 40.01 -0.67 -3.41
#